data_d8df47ea42997c47c9a9476c97ed757f
#
_entry.id   d8df47ea42997c47c9a9476c97ed757f
#
_cell.length_a   1.000
_cell.length_b   1.000
_cell.length_c   1.000
_cell.angle_alpha   90.00
_cell.angle_beta   90.00
_cell.angle_gamma   90.00
#
_symmetry.space_group_name_H-M   'P 1'
#
loop_
_entity.id
_entity.type
_entity.pdbx_description
1 polymer ?
#
loop_
_entity_poly.entity_id
_entity_poly.type
_entity_poly.pdbx_seq_one_letter_code
_entity_poly.pdbx_strand_id
1 'polypeptide(L)'
;ITKPADALTGSRYLIEGSKEVKLEEIGAPNGTTFLVRNLFYNTPARQKFLKSAQTEASYISDFMERLALSRPDISFQFISNNQPKLNTAGNGNLKDVIYRIYGRDIAMNLLEVHTECEFMKVNGFIGKPVISRGNRNFESYFINQRYIKSSLVAKGIEDAYKLHLMQHQYPFTVLHLTMDGTLLDVNVHPSKMELRFSDGKGVYEFLYESLKEALEHKEFIPEVSVEDQDSLKKSKTTTQPRVKAPEPFETKRVEKEQIRSEQSKENNKDRILSEQEKGTSEQEQKLSEQTKAIPDETPDKEKAVMENLPLTGEQLTLREMPEYGGQFLTQDRKSV
;
A
#
# COMPACT_ATOMS: atom_id res chain seq x y z
N ILE A 1 8.19 14.22 20.84
CA ILE A 1 8.12 13.37 22.03
C ILE A 1 8.94 12.13 21.81
N THR A 2 9.69 11.73 22.85
CA THR A 2 10.64 10.63 22.73
C THR A 2 10.75 9.81 23.98
N LYS A 3 10.83 8.48 23.81
CA LYS A 3 11.12 7.58 24.91
C LYS A 3 11.99 6.41 24.42
N PRO A 4 13.24 6.28 24.90
CA PRO A 4 14.06 5.10 24.68
C PRO A 4 13.41 3.85 25.29
N ALA A 5 13.74 2.68 24.76
CA ALA A 5 13.18 1.41 25.26
C ALA A 5 13.52 1.16 26.75
N ASP A 6 14.71 1.58 27.19
CA ASP A 6 15.24 1.31 28.52
C ASP A 6 14.88 2.40 29.56
N ALA A 7 14.22 3.50 29.14
CA ALA A 7 13.85 4.59 30.03
C ALA A 7 12.44 4.39 30.62
N LEU A 8 12.22 4.83 31.85
CA LEU A 8 10.90 4.85 32.48
C LEU A 8 10.02 5.97 31.94
N THR A 9 10.63 7.14 31.71
CA THR A 9 9.96 8.36 31.20
C THR A 9 10.49 8.74 29.84
N GLY A 10 9.66 9.42 29.07
CA GLY A 10 10.03 10.07 27.83
C GLY A 10 10.19 11.57 28.00
N SER A 11 10.71 12.24 26.99
CA SER A 11 10.83 13.68 26.96
C SER A 11 9.91 14.28 25.89
N ARG A 12 9.26 15.38 26.17
CA ARG A 12 8.50 16.18 25.23
C ARG A 12 9.20 17.50 25.00
N TYR A 13 9.52 17.78 23.74
CA TYR A 13 10.13 19.02 23.32
C TYR A 13 9.18 19.81 22.45
N LEU A 14 8.89 21.05 22.80
CA LEU A 14 8.00 21.96 22.07
C LEU A 14 8.81 23.13 21.53
N ILE A 15 8.73 23.34 20.22
CA ILE A 15 9.34 24.45 19.49
C ILE A 15 8.27 25.23 18.74
N GLU A 16 8.30 26.55 18.80
CA GLU A 16 7.45 27.42 18.00
C GLU A 16 8.31 28.49 17.33
N GLY A 17 8.27 28.56 15.98
CA GLY A 17 9.03 29.53 15.21
C GLY A 17 10.54 29.51 15.47
N SER A 18 11.11 28.31 15.60
CA SER A 18 12.54 28.08 15.93
C SER A 18 12.95 28.49 17.36
N LYS A 19 12.00 28.80 18.24
CA LYS A 19 12.27 29.06 19.65
C LYS A 19 11.81 27.90 20.52
N GLU A 20 12.65 27.49 21.44
CA GLU A 20 12.27 26.51 22.45
C GLU A 20 11.19 27.13 23.36
N VAL A 21 10.07 26.44 23.51
CA VAL A 21 8.99 26.81 24.39
C VAL A 21 9.04 26.00 25.69
N LYS A 22 9.22 24.68 25.56
CA LYS A 22 9.16 23.77 26.70
C LYS A 22 9.93 22.47 26.43
N LEU A 23 10.67 22.04 27.46
CA LEU A 23 11.19 20.67 27.54
C LEU A 23 10.68 20.07 28.86
N GLU A 24 10.00 18.97 28.81
CA GLU A 24 9.41 18.31 29.99
C GLU A 24 9.51 16.80 29.93
N GLU A 25 9.57 16.15 31.06
CA GLU A 25 9.43 14.70 31.16
C GLU A 25 7.95 14.33 31.14
N ILE A 26 7.63 13.27 30.37
CA ILE A 26 6.25 12.75 30.26
C ILE A 26 6.24 11.23 30.22
N GLY A 27 5.10 10.63 30.58
CA GLY A 27 4.82 9.24 30.27
C GLY A 27 4.54 9.11 28.78
N ALA A 28 5.27 8.24 28.08
CA ALA A 28 5.10 7.96 26.66
C ALA A 28 5.41 6.49 26.35
N PRO A 29 4.84 5.88 25.31
CA PRO A 29 5.30 4.61 24.79
C PRO A 29 6.68 4.75 24.12
N ASN A 30 7.38 3.62 23.95
CA ASN A 30 8.70 3.61 23.32
C ASN A 30 8.62 4.08 21.86
N GLY A 31 9.62 4.82 21.43
CA GLY A 31 9.73 5.31 20.05
C GLY A 31 9.67 6.84 19.92
N THR A 32 9.51 7.43 18.69
CA THR A 32 9.51 8.89 18.43
C THR A 32 8.23 9.36 17.76
N THR A 33 7.62 10.42 18.27
CA THR A 33 6.48 11.09 17.65
C THR A 33 6.83 12.52 17.28
N PHE A 34 6.70 12.86 16.01
CA PHE A 34 6.76 14.22 15.51
C PHE A 34 5.35 14.73 15.25
N LEU A 35 4.99 15.85 15.84
CA LEU A 35 3.72 16.53 15.63
C LEU A 35 3.99 17.90 15.05
N VAL A 36 3.67 18.10 13.78
CA VAL A 36 3.86 19.36 13.08
C VAL A 36 2.50 20.00 12.80
N ARG A 37 2.33 21.23 13.28
CA ARG A 37 1.11 22.03 13.10
C ARG A 37 1.44 23.37 12.46
N ASN A 38 0.50 23.95 11.71
CA ASN A 38 0.64 25.26 11.08
C ASN A 38 1.95 25.40 10.28
N LEU A 39 2.23 24.40 9.44
CA LEU A 39 3.43 24.40 8.59
C LEU A 39 3.51 25.70 7.80
N PHE A 40 4.70 26.34 7.81
CA PHE A 40 4.98 27.62 7.12
C PHE A 40 4.29 28.88 7.72
N TYR A 41 3.73 28.83 8.93
CA TYR A 41 3.09 30.01 9.52
C TYR A 41 4.04 31.20 9.63
N ASN A 42 5.33 30.98 9.86
CA ASN A 42 6.38 31.98 9.94
C ASN A 42 7.17 32.18 8.63
N THR A 43 6.78 31.50 7.55
CA THR A 43 7.41 31.58 6.22
C THR A 43 6.35 31.69 5.13
N PRO A 44 5.59 32.81 5.08
CA PRO A 44 4.45 32.96 4.18
C PRO A 44 4.85 32.89 2.70
N ALA A 45 6.09 33.24 2.35
CA ALA A 45 6.61 33.08 1.00
C ALA A 45 6.63 31.60 0.56
N ARG A 46 7.01 30.68 1.46
CA ARG A 46 6.98 29.24 1.16
C ARG A 46 5.55 28.71 1.10
N GLN A 47 4.65 29.20 1.95
CA GLN A 47 3.24 28.82 1.94
C GLN A 47 2.57 29.09 0.58
N LYS A 48 2.95 30.17 -0.11
CA LYS A 48 2.42 30.51 -1.43
C LYS A 48 2.79 29.50 -2.52
N PHE A 49 3.83 28.71 -2.35
CA PHE A 49 4.24 27.67 -3.30
C PHE A 49 3.50 26.34 -3.11
N LEU A 50 2.77 26.16 -2.02
CA LEU A 50 1.94 24.98 -1.82
C LEU A 50 0.87 24.88 -2.91
N LYS A 51 0.71 23.70 -3.45
CA LYS A 51 -0.36 23.35 -4.37
C LYS A 51 -1.68 23.14 -3.62
N SER A 52 -2.69 22.64 -4.31
CA SER A 52 -3.91 22.22 -3.63
C SER A 52 -3.62 21.09 -2.63
N ALA A 53 -4.40 21.01 -1.55
CA ALA A 53 -4.23 19.96 -0.55
C ALA A 53 -4.26 18.54 -1.15
N GLN A 54 -5.06 18.34 -2.20
CA GLN A 54 -5.14 17.07 -2.91
C GLN A 54 -3.86 16.77 -3.70
N THR A 55 -3.28 17.77 -4.35
CA THR A 55 -2.01 17.61 -5.08
C THR A 55 -0.86 17.32 -4.14
N GLU A 56 -0.78 18.04 -3.01
CA GLU A 56 0.24 17.79 -1.98
C GLU A 56 0.10 16.38 -1.38
N ALA A 57 -1.14 15.94 -1.11
CA ALA A 57 -1.41 14.59 -0.63
C ALA A 57 -0.97 13.51 -1.63
N SER A 58 -1.12 13.76 -2.94
CA SER A 58 -0.62 12.86 -3.98
C SER A 58 0.91 12.77 -3.96
N TYR A 59 1.61 13.90 -3.87
CA TYR A 59 3.08 13.89 -3.76
C TYR A 59 3.59 13.17 -2.52
N ILE A 60 2.88 13.33 -1.39
CA ILE A 60 3.22 12.61 -0.14
C ILE A 60 2.97 11.11 -0.33
N SER A 61 1.88 10.71 -0.98
CA SER A 61 1.59 9.30 -1.28
C SER A 61 2.70 8.67 -2.11
N ASP A 62 3.07 9.31 -3.24
CA ASP A 62 4.15 8.86 -4.10
C ASP A 62 5.49 8.73 -3.35
N PHE A 63 5.75 9.66 -2.43
CA PHE A 63 6.95 9.62 -1.59
C PHE A 63 6.92 8.44 -0.62
N MET A 64 5.77 8.20 0.03
CA MET A 64 5.58 7.08 0.97
C MET A 64 5.68 5.73 0.26
N GLU A 65 5.15 5.61 -0.95
CA GLU A 65 5.27 4.41 -1.78
C GLU A 65 6.72 4.09 -2.11
N ARG A 66 7.50 5.11 -2.55
CA ARG A 66 8.94 4.96 -2.82
C ARG A 66 9.72 4.59 -1.56
N LEU A 67 9.37 5.19 -0.42
CA LEU A 67 10.00 4.86 0.85
C LEU A 67 9.74 3.41 1.26
N ALA A 68 8.50 2.95 1.13
CA ALA A 68 8.13 1.57 1.41
C ALA A 68 8.82 0.57 0.46
N LEU A 69 8.92 0.90 -0.83
CA LEU A 69 9.67 0.09 -1.79
C LEU A 69 11.17 0.06 -1.49
N SER A 70 11.75 1.15 -0.96
CA SER A 70 13.17 1.22 -0.62
C SER A 70 13.55 0.37 0.61
N ARG A 71 12.61 0.18 1.54
CA ARG A 71 12.81 -0.51 2.82
C ARG A 71 11.66 -1.50 3.09
N PRO A 72 11.66 -2.65 2.40
CA PRO A 72 10.65 -3.70 2.62
C PRO A 72 10.70 -4.31 4.02
N ASP A 73 11.81 -4.15 4.72
CA ASP A 73 12.07 -4.60 6.09
C ASP A 73 11.38 -3.73 7.16
N ILE A 74 10.85 -2.56 6.76
CA ILE A 74 10.16 -1.65 7.66
C ILE A 74 8.65 -1.68 7.38
N SER A 75 7.86 -1.76 8.44
CA SER A 75 6.40 -1.59 8.34
C SER A 75 6.06 -0.11 8.25
N PHE A 76 5.36 0.26 7.18
CA PHE A 76 4.86 1.62 6.95
C PHE A 76 3.35 1.65 7.03
N GLN A 77 2.82 2.62 7.75
CA GLN A 77 1.40 2.95 7.72
C GLN A 77 1.24 4.43 7.35
N PHE A 78 0.56 4.71 6.25
CA PHE A 78 0.24 6.06 5.81
C PHE A 78 -1.27 6.29 5.85
N ILE A 79 -1.68 7.29 6.62
CA ILE A 79 -3.07 7.68 6.82
C ILE A 79 -3.24 9.11 6.31
N SER A 80 -4.22 9.35 5.47
CA SER A 80 -4.57 10.66 4.96
C SER A 80 -6.08 10.90 5.14
N ASN A 81 -6.45 12.00 5.80
CA ASN A 81 -7.84 12.32 6.13
C ASN A 81 -8.57 11.15 6.85
N ASN A 82 -7.94 10.58 7.86
CA ASN A 82 -8.41 9.42 8.63
C ASN A 82 -8.64 8.13 7.81
N GLN A 83 -8.16 8.09 6.56
CA GLN A 83 -8.23 6.89 5.73
C GLN A 83 -6.84 6.28 5.56
N PRO A 84 -6.67 4.97 5.80
CA PRO A 84 -5.43 4.28 5.53
C PRO A 84 -5.22 4.21 4.00
N LYS A 85 -4.11 4.77 3.53
CA LYS A 85 -3.72 4.79 2.10
C LYS A 85 -2.67 3.74 1.78
N LEU A 86 -1.73 3.51 2.70
CA LEU A 86 -0.70 2.49 2.56
C LEU A 86 -0.52 1.77 3.89
N ASN A 87 -0.34 0.46 3.84
CA ASN A 87 0.00 -0.37 4.99
C ASN A 87 0.88 -1.54 4.53
N THR A 88 2.14 -1.59 4.98
CA THR A 88 3.10 -2.64 4.66
C THR A 88 3.47 -3.47 5.88
N ALA A 89 3.82 -4.73 5.68
CA ALA A 89 4.08 -5.67 6.77
C ALA A 89 5.47 -5.51 7.41
N GLY A 90 6.47 -4.98 6.68
CA GLY A 90 7.85 -4.91 7.16
C GLY A 90 8.54 -6.26 7.29
N ASN A 91 8.14 -7.23 6.44
CA ASN A 91 8.66 -8.60 6.46
C ASN A 91 9.90 -8.83 5.57
N GLY A 92 10.45 -7.78 4.98
CA GLY A 92 11.56 -7.86 4.04
C GLY A 92 11.19 -8.34 2.63
N ASN A 93 9.93 -8.69 2.39
CA ASN A 93 9.48 -9.19 1.10
C ASN A 93 9.06 -8.04 0.16
N LEU A 94 9.91 -7.71 -0.80
CA LEU A 94 9.65 -6.64 -1.77
C LEU A 94 8.40 -6.93 -2.63
N LYS A 95 8.14 -8.18 -2.96
CA LYS A 95 6.95 -8.57 -3.76
C LYS A 95 5.65 -8.28 -3.03
N ASP A 96 5.62 -8.46 -1.70
CA ASP A 96 4.46 -8.11 -0.88
C ASP A 96 4.21 -6.60 -0.87
N VAL A 97 5.28 -5.80 -0.81
CA VAL A 97 5.18 -4.34 -0.90
C VAL A 97 4.65 -3.92 -2.26
N ILE A 98 5.18 -4.49 -3.35
CA ILE A 98 4.69 -4.23 -4.71
C ILE A 98 3.20 -4.61 -4.83
N TYR A 99 2.79 -5.77 -4.29
CA TYR A 99 1.39 -6.19 -4.26
C TYR A 99 0.48 -5.17 -3.54
N ARG A 100 0.95 -4.63 -2.40
CA ARG A 100 0.19 -3.65 -1.61
C ARG A 100 0.02 -2.30 -2.31
N ILE A 101 1.03 -1.87 -3.07
CA ILE A 101 1.05 -0.58 -3.76
C ILE A 101 0.33 -0.66 -5.11
N TYR A 102 0.68 -1.66 -5.92
CA TYR A 102 0.28 -1.74 -7.34
C TYR A 102 -0.81 -2.78 -7.64
N GLY A 103 -1.13 -3.62 -6.65
CA GLY A 103 -2.18 -4.62 -6.77
C GLY A 103 -1.73 -5.96 -7.35
N ARG A 104 -2.71 -6.88 -7.43
CA ARG A 104 -2.51 -8.28 -7.79
C ARG A 104 -2.00 -8.45 -9.22
N ASP A 105 -2.58 -7.71 -10.17
CA ASP A 105 -2.29 -7.89 -11.59
C ASP A 105 -0.82 -7.61 -11.92
N ILE A 106 -0.23 -6.60 -11.28
CA ILE A 106 1.19 -6.30 -11.41
C ILE A 106 2.01 -7.37 -10.70
N ALA A 107 1.69 -7.71 -9.47
CA ALA A 107 2.48 -8.64 -8.66
C ALA A 107 2.55 -10.07 -9.24
N MET A 108 1.55 -10.50 -10.00
CA MET A 108 1.53 -11.79 -10.69
C MET A 108 2.34 -11.81 -12.00
N ASN A 109 2.62 -10.65 -12.55
CA ASN A 109 3.35 -10.50 -13.81
C ASN A 109 4.77 -9.97 -13.60
N LEU A 110 5.39 -10.28 -12.46
CA LEU A 110 6.75 -9.92 -12.14
C LEU A 110 7.72 -11.05 -12.48
N LEU A 111 8.90 -10.66 -12.94
CA LEU A 111 10.08 -11.50 -13.06
C LEU A 111 11.08 -11.05 -12.01
N GLU A 112 11.58 -11.98 -11.24
CA GLU A 112 12.61 -11.71 -10.23
C GLU A 112 13.97 -11.60 -10.90
N VAL A 113 14.74 -10.60 -10.49
CA VAL A 113 16.12 -10.35 -10.91
C VAL A 113 17.00 -10.45 -9.68
N HIS A 114 17.98 -11.33 -9.75
CA HIS A 114 19.01 -11.48 -8.73
C HIS A 114 20.33 -11.77 -9.41
N THR A 115 21.16 -10.75 -9.58
CA THR A 115 22.46 -10.86 -10.25
C THR A 115 23.50 -10.08 -9.49
N GLU A 116 24.74 -10.55 -9.55
CA GLU A 116 25.87 -9.97 -8.84
C GLU A 116 27.12 -9.99 -9.72
N CYS A 117 27.87 -8.90 -9.70
CA CYS A 117 29.22 -8.83 -10.26
C CYS A 117 30.17 -8.26 -9.19
N GLU A 118 31.45 -8.11 -9.55
CA GLU A 118 32.50 -7.67 -8.62
C GLU A 118 32.20 -6.33 -7.95
N PHE A 119 31.55 -5.40 -8.67
CA PHE A 119 31.33 -4.02 -8.20
C PHE A 119 29.87 -3.69 -7.88
N MET A 120 28.90 -4.55 -8.26
CA MET A 120 27.48 -4.26 -8.08
C MET A 120 26.63 -5.53 -7.92
N LYS A 121 25.62 -5.44 -7.04
CA LYS A 121 24.52 -6.41 -6.92
C LYS A 121 23.22 -5.77 -7.37
N VAL A 122 22.41 -6.51 -8.11
CA VAL A 122 21.09 -6.10 -8.57
C VAL A 122 20.05 -7.09 -8.07
N ASN A 123 19.12 -6.60 -7.26
CA ASN A 123 18.02 -7.41 -6.73
C ASN A 123 16.69 -6.69 -7.01
N GLY A 124 15.63 -7.42 -7.23
CA GLY A 124 14.30 -6.83 -7.35
C GLY A 124 13.43 -7.51 -8.38
N PHE A 125 12.55 -6.74 -8.96
CA PHE A 125 11.54 -7.24 -9.89
C PHE A 125 11.43 -6.35 -11.11
N ILE A 126 11.23 -6.99 -12.26
CA ILE A 126 10.86 -6.37 -13.53
C ILE A 126 9.55 -6.94 -14.02
N GLY A 127 8.78 -6.17 -14.77
CA GLY A 127 7.48 -6.59 -15.26
C GLY A 127 7.55 -7.35 -16.58
N LYS A 128 6.71 -8.36 -16.76
CA LYS A 128 6.48 -8.93 -18.08
C LYS A 128 5.96 -7.84 -19.04
N PRO A 129 6.18 -7.93 -20.35
CA PRO A 129 5.73 -6.94 -21.32
C PRO A 129 4.24 -6.58 -21.25
N VAL A 130 3.41 -7.51 -20.80
CA VAL A 130 1.95 -7.33 -20.65
C VAL A 130 1.56 -6.21 -19.66
N ILE A 131 2.42 -5.87 -18.71
CA ILE A 131 2.16 -4.80 -17.72
C ILE A 131 2.90 -3.50 -18.01
N SER A 132 3.42 -3.33 -19.24
CA SER A 132 4.08 -2.09 -19.68
C SER A 132 3.12 -0.88 -19.64
N ARG A 133 3.69 0.32 -19.55
CA ARG A 133 2.95 1.58 -19.43
C ARG A 133 3.45 2.61 -20.43
N GLY A 134 2.60 3.60 -20.78
CA GLY A 134 2.95 4.71 -21.65
C GLY A 134 3.81 5.79 -20.99
N ASN A 135 4.25 5.61 -19.75
CA ASN A 135 5.13 6.54 -19.04
C ASN A 135 6.06 5.83 -18.06
N ARG A 136 7.12 6.50 -17.63
CA ARG A 136 8.15 5.98 -16.71
C ARG A 136 7.79 6.04 -15.22
N ASN A 137 6.55 6.30 -14.84
CA ASN A 137 6.18 6.45 -13.45
C ASN A 137 6.29 5.13 -12.66
N PHE A 138 6.32 4.01 -13.36
CA PHE A 138 6.45 2.67 -12.78
C PHE A 138 7.88 2.12 -12.81
N GLU A 139 8.85 2.96 -13.18
CA GLU A 139 10.27 2.65 -13.08
C GLU A 139 10.80 3.22 -11.76
N SER A 140 11.10 2.34 -10.81
CA SER A 140 11.67 2.72 -9.51
C SER A 140 12.98 1.97 -9.29
N TYR A 141 14.06 2.71 -9.10
CA TYR A 141 15.34 2.12 -8.78
C TYR A 141 16.00 2.82 -7.60
N PHE A 142 16.66 2.01 -6.80
CA PHE A 142 17.25 2.40 -5.54
C PHE A 142 18.73 2.01 -5.54
N ILE A 143 19.61 2.91 -5.12
CA ILE A 143 21.02 2.60 -4.87
C ILE A 143 21.30 2.73 -3.39
N ASN A 144 21.81 1.66 -2.79
CA ASN A 144 22.06 1.58 -1.36
C ASN A 144 20.85 2.10 -0.56
N GLN A 145 19.64 1.63 -0.94
CA GLN A 145 18.33 1.96 -0.36
C GLN A 145 17.84 3.41 -0.63
N ARG A 146 18.57 4.20 -1.42
CA ARG A 146 18.16 5.54 -1.80
C ARG A 146 17.49 5.54 -3.17
N TYR A 147 16.29 6.11 -3.25
CA TYR A 147 15.63 6.35 -4.54
C TYR A 147 16.44 7.31 -5.41
N ILE A 148 16.66 6.93 -6.65
CA ILE A 148 17.41 7.73 -7.62
C ILE A 148 16.66 7.88 -8.94
N LYS A 149 17.02 8.91 -9.66
CA LYS A 149 16.69 9.12 -11.09
C LYS A 149 18.00 9.14 -11.87
N SER A 150 18.20 8.16 -12.71
CA SER A 150 19.40 8.06 -13.54
C SER A 150 19.02 7.73 -14.98
N SER A 151 19.38 8.61 -15.89
CA SER A 151 19.17 8.39 -17.33
C SER A 151 19.95 7.17 -17.85
N LEU A 152 21.11 6.89 -17.25
CA LEU A 152 21.93 5.74 -17.58
C LEU A 152 21.24 4.43 -17.18
N VAL A 153 20.71 4.35 -15.97
CA VAL A 153 19.97 3.17 -15.48
C VAL A 153 18.70 2.98 -16.31
N ALA A 154 17.93 4.07 -16.53
CA ALA A 154 16.73 4.03 -17.36
C ALA A 154 17.04 3.50 -18.76
N LYS A 155 18.12 4.00 -19.39
CA LYS A 155 18.52 3.55 -20.71
C LYS A 155 18.91 2.07 -20.74
N GLY A 156 19.66 1.57 -19.75
CA GLY A 156 20.02 0.16 -19.66
C GLY A 156 18.77 -0.74 -19.56
N ILE A 157 17.77 -0.33 -18.77
CA ILE A 157 16.49 -1.02 -18.64
C ILE A 157 15.72 -0.99 -19.96
N GLU A 158 15.53 0.18 -20.56
CA GLU A 158 14.76 0.35 -21.79
C GLU A 158 15.40 -0.40 -22.97
N ASP A 159 16.72 -0.36 -23.10
CA ASP A 159 17.44 -1.07 -24.17
C ASP A 159 17.33 -2.62 -23.99
N ALA A 160 17.30 -3.15 -22.75
CA ALA A 160 17.05 -4.57 -22.48
C ALA A 160 15.65 -5.00 -22.93
N TYR A 161 14.67 -4.11 -22.79
CA TYR A 161 13.29 -4.37 -23.20
C TYR A 161 12.97 -4.07 -24.66
N LYS A 162 13.91 -3.54 -25.42
CA LYS A 162 13.70 -3.02 -26.78
C LYS A 162 13.08 -4.02 -27.75
N LEU A 163 13.37 -5.30 -27.60
CA LEU A 163 12.80 -6.37 -28.44
C LEU A 163 11.43 -6.85 -27.93
N HIS A 164 11.04 -6.49 -26.73
CA HIS A 164 9.85 -6.99 -26.04
C HIS A 164 8.72 -5.96 -25.91
N LEU A 165 9.02 -4.66 -26.07
CA LEU A 165 8.08 -3.57 -25.93
C LEU A 165 7.89 -2.80 -27.23
N MET A 166 6.67 -2.27 -27.42
CA MET A 166 6.38 -1.32 -28.50
C MET A 166 7.01 0.03 -28.20
N GLN A 167 7.14 0.86 -29.22
CA GLN A 167 7.59 2.24 -29.07
C GLN A 167 6.72 2.99 -28.05
N HIS A 168 7.34 3.82 -27.21
CA HIS A 168 6.69 4.61 -26.16
C HIS A 168 6.01 3.77 -25.08
N GLN A 169 6.41 2.52 -24.94
CA GLN A 169 6.05 1.67 -23.79
C GLN A 169 7.28 1.52 -22.87
N TYR A 170 7.03 1.62 -21.57
CA TYR A 170 8.04 1.55 -20.53
C TYR A 170 7.74 0.36 -19.60
N PRO A 171 8.75 -0.37 -19.17
CA PRO A 171 8.55 -1.53 -18.31
C PRO A 171 8.18 -1.10 -16.89
N PHE A 172 7.49 -1.98 -16.17
CA PHE A 172 7.42 -1.90 -14.73
C PHE A 172 8.75 -2.38 -14.15
N THR A 173 9.39 -1.60 -13.27
CA THR A 173 10.64 -2.00 -12.62
C THR A 173 10.73 -1.52 -11.19
N VAL A 174 11.17 -2.40 -10.29
CA VAL A 174 11.57 -2.07 -8.92
C VAL A 174 12.88 -2.78 -8.64
N LEU A 175 13.98 -2.05 -8.76
CA LEU A 175 15.33 -2.59 -8.66
C LEU A 175 16.11 -1.95 -7.52
N HIS A 176 16.77 -2.78 -6.73
CA HIS A 176 17.71 -2.42 -5.68
C HIS A 176 19.12 -2.72 -6.17
N LEU A 177 19.90 -1.68 -6.32
CA LEU A 177 21.31 -1.72 -6.71
C LEU A 177 22.14 -1.52 -5.44
N THR A 178 23.04 -2.44 -5.16
CA THR A 178 23.98 -2.31 -4.04
C THR A 178 25.39 -2.25 -4.60
N MET A 179 26.14 -1.22 -4.25
CA MET A 179 27.51 -1.03 -4.70
C MET A 179 28.31 -0.21 -3.70
N ASP A 180 29.63 -0.24 -3.82
CA ASP A 180 30.51 0.53 -2.95
C ASP A 180 30.26 2.03 -3.11
N GLY A 181 30.18 2.74 -1.99
CA GLY A 181 29.99 4.20 -1.97
C GLY A 181 31.15 4.98 -2.61
N THR A 182 32.35 4.40 -2.68
CA THR A 182 33.52 5.01 -3.36
C THR A 182 33.36 5.09 -4.88
N LEU A 183 32.50 4.26 -5.45
CA LEU A 183 32.18 4.23 -6.88
C LEU A 183 31.02 5.17 -7.25
N LEU A 184 30.49 5.90 -6.26
CA LEU A 184 29.32 6.77 -6.42
C LEU A 184 29.64 8.20 -5.98
N ASP A 185 29.34 9.18 -6.84
CA ASP A 185 29.25 10.57 -6.43
C ASP A 185 27.77 10.97 -6.28
N VAL A 186 27.32 11.13 -5.02
CA VAL A 186 25.94 11.48 -4.65
C VAL A 186 25.75 12.99 -4.56
N ASN A 187 26.81 13.79 -4.52
CA ASN A 187 26.73 15.22 -4.33
C ASN A 187 26.61 15.98 -5.65
N VAL A 188 25.75 15.52 -6.55
CA VAL A 188 25.56 16.11 -7.88
C VAL A 188 24.43 17.14 -7.89
N HIS A 189 23.35 16.90 -7.13
CA HIS A 189 22.16 17.74 -7.11
C HIS A 189 21.64 17.95 -5.69
N PRO A 190 21.07 19.12 -5.32
CA PRO A 190 20.54 19.37 -3.98
C PRO A 190 19.49 18.37 -3.51
N SER A 191 18.65 17.85 -4.42
CA SER A 191 17.67 16.80 -4.10
C SER A 191 18.31 15.43 -3.81
N LYS A 192 19.58 15.25 -4.18
CA LYS A 192 20.34 13.99 -4.05
C LYS A 192 19.64 12.77 -4.67
N MET A 193 18.77 13.02 -5.64
CA MET A 193 18.13 11.95 -6.45
C MET A 193 18.98 11.61 -7.69
N GLU A 194 19.90 12.47 -8.08
CA GLU A 194 20.84 12.25 -9.17
C GLU A 194 22.20 11.88 -8.57
N LEU A 195 22.87 10.97 -9.22
CA LEU A 195 24.21 10.55 -8.86
C LEU A 195 25.04 10.26 -10.12
N ARG A 196 26.36 10.28 -9.97
CA ARG A 196 27.30 9.88 -11.00
C ARG A 196 27.97 8.58 -10.60
N PHE A 197 28.10 7.69 -11.58
CA PHE A 197 28.86 6.46 -11.43
C PHE A 197 30.32 6.72 -11.90
N SER A 198 31.28 6.18 -11.20
CA SER A 198 32.69 6.23 -11.62
C SER A 198 32.89 5.47 -12.92
N ASP A 199 32.27 4.28 -13.05
CA ASP A 199 32.18 3.51 -14.28
C ASP A 199 30.73 3.37 -14.75
N GLY A 200 30.24 4.40 -15.44
CA GLY A 200 28.88 4.38 -15.99
C GLY A 200 28.70 3.35 -17.10
N LYS A 201 29.77 3.02 -17.85
CA LYS A 201 29.69 2.04 -18.93
C LYS A 201 29.50 0.62 -18.37
N GLY A 202 30.33 0.22 -17.40
CA GLY A 202 30.22 -1.07 -16.75
C GLY A 202 28.85 -1.27 -16.07
N VAL A 203 28.32 -0.24 -15.39
CA VAL A 203 27.00 -0.26 -14.80
C VAL A 203 25.89 -0.48 -15.86
N TYR A 204 25.97 0.23 -16.98
CA TYR A 204 25.00 0.07 -18.07
C TYR A 204 25.05 -1.35 -18.68
N GLU A 205 26.25 -1.84 -19.03
CA GLU A 205 26.44 -3.15 -19.66
C GLU A 205 25.93 -4.26 -18.73
N PHE A 206 26.31 -4.21 -17.45
CA PHE A 206 25.87 -5.20 -16.48
C PHE A 206 24.35 -5.21 -16.28
N LEU A 207 23.71 -4.05 -16.17
CA LEU A 207 22.26 -3.94 -16.08
C LEU A 207 21.58 -4.48 -17.32
N TYR A 208 22.05 -4.07 -18.50
CA TYR A 208 21.49 -4.51 -19.78
C TYR A 208 21.54 -6.04 -19.92
N GLU A 209 22.70 -6.65 -19.66
CA GLU A 209 22.87 -8.10 -19.76
C GLU A 209 22.04 -8.86 -18.74
N SER A 210 22.07 -8.42 -17.48
CA SER A 210 21.28 -9.02 -16.39
C SER A 210 19.77 -9.03 -16.67
N LEU A 211 19.24 -7.92 -17.17
CA LEU A 211 17.83 -7.80 -17.48
C LEU A 211 17.44 -8.55 -18.74
N LYS A 212 18.31 -8.56 -19.74
CA LYS A 212 18.12 -9.34 -20.97
C LYS A 212 18.06 -10.83 -20.66
N GLU A 213 18.99 -11.33 -19.85
CA GLU A 213 18.99 -12.72 -19.40
C GLU A 213 17.69 -13.08 -18.64
N ALA A 214 17.25 -12.21 -17.72
CA ALA A 214 15.99 -12.41 -16.97
C ALA A 214 14.75 -12.44 -17.89
N LEU A 215 14.77 -11.73 -19.02
CA LEU A 215 13.70 -11.72 -20.00
C LEU A 215 13.75 -12.94 -20.94
N GLU A 216 14.94 -13.43 -21.31
CA GLU A 216 15.09 -14.55 -22.23
C GLU A 216 14.85 -15.91 -21.56
N HIS A 217 15.16 -16.05 -20.26
CA HIS A 217 15.07 -17.34 -19.54
C HIS A 217 13.64 -17.74 -19.11
N LYS A 218 12.65 -16.87 -19.26
CA LYS A 218 11.26 -17.20 -18.91
C LYS A 218 10.37 -17.15 -20.15
N GLU A 219 9.92 -18.33 -20.56
CA GLU A 219 8.88 -18.44 -21.57
C GLU A 219 7.66 -17.60 -21.14
N PHE A 220 7.29 -16.60 -21.95
CA PHE A 220 6.10 -15.76 -21.72
C PHE A 220 4.80 -16.50 -22.06
N ILE A 221 4.80 -17.82 -22.06
CA ILE A 221 3.61 -18.64 -22.26
C ILE A 221 2.74 -18.48 -21.01
N PRO A 222 1.51 -17.98 -21.12
CA PRO A 222 0.60 -17.99 -19.98
C PRO A 222 0.38 -19.42 -19.53
N GLU A 223 0.76 -19.76 -18.32
CA GLU A 223 0.34 -21.02 -17.70
C GLU A 223 -1.20 -20.95 -17.59
N VAL A 224 -1.87 -21.60 -18.53
CA VAL A 224 -3.30 -21.86 -18.39
C VAL A 224 -3.41 -22.94 -17.31
N SER A 225 -3.70 -22.50 -16.08
CA SER A 225 -3.96 -23.44 -15.01
C SER A 225 -5.11 -24.33 -15.39
N VAL A 226 -4.93 -25.64 -15.28
CA VAL A 226 -5.94 -26.66 -15.64
C VAL A 226 -7.22 -26.47 -14.80
N GLU A 227 -7.13 -25.76 -13.67
CA GLU A 227 -8.27 -25.36 -12.84
C GLU A 227 -9.30 -24.49 -13.58
N ASP A 228 -8.85 -23.64 -14.52
CA ASP A 228 -9.77 -22.82 -15.31
C ASP A 228 -10.55 -23.63 -16.37
N GLN A 229 -10.03 -24.79 -16.79
CA GLN A 229 -10.75 -25.66 -17.72
C GLN A 229 -11.86 -26.47 -17.04
N ASP A 230 -11.70 -26.80 -15.77
CA ASP A 230 -12.76 -27.50 -15.02
C ASP A 230 -13.89 -26.57 -14.59
N SER A 231 -13.62 -25.30 -14.35
CA SER A 231 -14.66 -24.30 -14.11
C SER A 231 -15.47 -24.01 -15.38
N LEU A 232 -14.82 -23.99 -16.56
CA LEU A 232 -15.48 -23.82 -17.84
C LEU A 232 -16.25 -25.08 -18.27
N LYS A 233 -15.83 -26.29 -17.89
CA LYS A 233 -16.56 -27.54 -18.14
C LYS A 233 -17.77 -27.68 -17.22
N LYS A 234 -17.72 -27.20 -15.99
CA LYS A 234 -18.89 -27.21 -15.08
C LYS A 234 -19.97 -26.22 -15.47
N SER A 235 -19.65 -25.16 -16.21
CA SER A 235 -20.65 -24.22 -16.73
C SER A 235 -21.33 -24.68 -18.01
N LYS A 236 -20.85 -25.75 -18.66
CA LYS A 236 -21.43 -26.27 -19.91
C LYS A 236 -22.30 -27.52 -19.75
N THR A 237 -22.48 -28.04 -18.53
CA THR A 237 -23.28 -29.25 -18.31
C THR A 237 -24.51 -28.98 -17.45
N THR A 238 -25.21 -27.87 -17.74
CA THR A 238 -26.60 -27.74 -17.37
C THR A 238 -27.39 -27.47 -18.63
N THR A 239 -27.32 -28.43 -19.54
CA THR A 239 -28.39 -28.59 -20.54
C THR A 239 -29.60 -29.15 -19.81
N GLN A 240 -30.44 -28.25 -19.31
CA GLN A 240 -31.81 -28.63 -19.00
C GLN A 240 -32.41 -29.27 -20.27
N PRO A 241 -33.06 -30.42 -20.16
CA PRO A 241 -33.75 -30.97 -21.31
C PRO A 241 -34.73 -29.90 -21.78
N ARG A 242 -34.63 -29.50 -23.05
CA ARG A 242 -35.60 -28.63 -23.69
C ARG A 242 -36.94 -29.34 -23.60
N VAL A 243 -37.78 -28.93 -22.69
CA VAL A 243 -39.20 -29.28 -22.65
C VAL A 243 -39.76 -28.73 -23.95
N LYS A 244 -40.30 -29.62 -24.79
CA LYS A 244 -40.98 -29.22 -26.02
C LYS A 244 -42.09 -28.25 -25.61
N ALA A 245 -42.20 -27.13 -26.34
CA ALA A 245 -43.28 -26.17 -26.12
C ALA A 245 -44.62 -26.89 -26.18
N PRO A 246 -45.54 -26.72 -25.22
CA PRO A 246 -46.82 -27.39 -25.23
C PRO A 246 -47.65 -26.92 -26.43
N GLU A 247 -48.39 -27.87 -27.05
CA GLU A 247 -49.27 -27.55 -28.17
C GLU A 247 -50.40 -26.60 -27.73
N PRO A 248 -50.98 -25.79 -28.60
CA PRO A 248 -51.91 -24.70 -28.23
C PRO A 248 -53.17 -25.10 -27.44
N PHE A 249 -53.42 -26.38 -27.29
CA PHE A 249 -54.57 -26.91 -26.52
C PHE A 249 -54.19 -27.43 -25.11
N GLU A 250 -52.93 -27.55 -24.77
CA GLU A 250 -52.50 -28.03 -23.46
C GLU A 250 -52.38 -26.92 -22.39
N THR A 251 -52.32 -25.66 -22.79
CA THR A 251 -52.19 -24.54 -21.88
C THR A 251 -53.31 -24.45 -20.83
N LYS A 252 -54.57 -24.73 -21.28
CA LYS A 252 -55.72 -24.70 -20.36
C LYS A 252 -55.78 -25.84 -19.35
N ARG A 253 -55.05 -26.94 -19.62
CA ARG A 253 -55.02 -28.09 -18.72
C ARG A 253 -53.95 -27.92 -17.65
N VAL A 254 -52.81 -27.34 -18.04
CA VAL A 254 -51.69 -27.02 -17.11
C VAL A 254 -52.09 -25.92 -16.14
N GLU A 255 -52.79 -24.87 -16.57
CA GLU A 255 -53.32 -23.83 -15.67
C GLU A 255 -54.29 -24.39 -14.61
N LYS A 256 -55.16 -25.31 -14.99
CA LYS A 256 -56.11 -25.94 -14.04
C LYS A 256 -55.40 -26.86 -13.04
N GLU A 257 -54.36 -27.55 -13.41
CA GLU A 257 -53.55 -28.38 -12.49
C GLU A 257 -52.66 -27.53 -11.56
N GLN A 258 -52.14 -26.40 -12.03
CA GLN A 258 -51.38 -25.47 -11.20
C GLN A 258 -52.26 -24.80 -10.13
N ILE A 259 -53.45 -24.34 -10.49
CA ILE A 259 -54.40 -23.74 -9.54
C ILE A 259 -54.80 -24.76 -8.45
N ARG A 260 -54.97 -26.05 -8.83
CA ARG A 260 -55.34 -27.09 -7.89
C ARG A 260 -54.21 -27.51 -6.97
N SER A 261 -52.94 -27.40 -7.44
CA SER A 261 -51.73 -27.66 -6.65
C SER A 261 -51.41 -26.50 -5.68
N GLU A 262 -51.73 -25.26 -6.04
CA GLU A 262 -51.55 -24.08 -5.17
C GLU A 262 -52.57 -24.05 -4.05
N GLN A 263 -53.85 -24.36 -4.34
CA GLN A 263 -54.88 -24.48 -3.30
C GLN A 263 -54.61 -25.63 -2.30
N SER A 264 -53.95 -26.70 -2.74
CA SER A 264 -53.52 -27.78 -1.87
C SER A 264 -52.34 -27.42 -0.93
N LYS A 265 -51.49 -26.51 -1.39
CA LYS A 265 -50.36 -26.00 -0.61
C LYS A 265 -50.77 -24.94 0.40
N GLU A 266 -51.76 -24.12 0.05
CA GLU A 266 -52.29 -23.09 0.96
C GLU A 266 -53.04 -23.73 2.15
N ASN A 267 -53.89 -24.72 1.92
CA ASN A 267 -54.56 -25.46 2.95
C ASN A 267 -53.64 -26.28 3.91
N ASN A 268 -52.44 -26.63 3.41
CA ASN A 268 -51.45 -27.32 4.25
C ASN A 268 -50.61 -26.34 5.05
N LYS A 269 -50.45 -25.08 4.61
CA LYS A 269 -49.74 -24.01 5.32
C LYS A 269 -50.54 -23.49 6.52
N ASP A 270 -51.86 -23.34 6.34
CA ASP A 270 -52.75 -22.90 7.41
C ASP A 270 -52.89 -23.95 8.52
N ARG A 271 -52.75 -25.23 8.18
CA ARG A 271 -52.77 -26.33 9.17
C ARG A 271 -51.47 -26.37 10.00
N ILE A 272 -50.31 -26.07 9.38
CA ILE A 272 -48.99 -26.02 10.05
C ILE A 272 -48.89 -24.80 10.96
N LEU A 273 -49.46 -23.65 10.56
CA LEU A 273 -49.50 -22.44 11.37
C LEU A 273 -50.37 -22.58 12.63
N SER A 274 -51.49 -23.27 12.50
CA SER A 274 -52.37 -23.51 13.65
C SER A 274 -51.84 -24.54 14.68
N GLU A 275 -50.88 -25.39 14.30
CA GLU A 275 -50.17 -26.31 15.18
C GLU A 275 -48.95 -25.66 15.85
N GLN A 276 -48.35 -24.63 15.24
CA GLN A 276 -47.24 -23.88 15.85
C GLN A 276 -47.67 -22.80 16.87
N GLU A 277 -48.87 -22.23 16.72
CA GLU A 277 -49.41 -21.28 17.69
C GLU A 277 -49.83 -21.94 19.03
N LYS A 278 -50.10 -23.24 19.03
CA LYS A 278 -50.39 -23.99 20.28
C LYS A 278 -49.14 -24.40 21.07
N GLY A 279 -47.95 -24.44 20.41
CA GLY A 279 -46.69 -24.81 21.07
C GLY A 279 -45.98 -23.61 21.71
N THR A 280 -46.25 -22.37 21.30
CA THR A 280 -45.59 -21.17 21.82
C THR A 280 -46.24 -20.62 23.10
N SER A 281 -47.52 -20.87 23.30
CA SER A 281 -48.24 -20.39 24.50
C SER A 281 -47.84 -21.15 25.80
N GLU A 282 -47.30 -22.38 25.71
CA GLU A 282 -46.82 -23.12 26.88
C GLU A 282 -45.36 -22.84 27.25
N GLN A 283 -44.54 -22.26 26.34
CA GLN A 283 -43.17 -21.86 26.65
C GLN A 283 -43.05 -20.44 27.21
N GLU A 284 -43.94 -19.53 26.86
CA GLU A 284 -43.95 -18.17 27.42
C GLU A 284 -44.42 -18.11 28.86
N GLN A 285 -45.24 -19.03 29.32
CA GLN A 285 -45.65 -19.09 30.72
C GLN A 285 -44.57 -19.63 31.68
N LYS A 286 -43.56 -20.36 31.17
CA LYS A 286 -42.44 -20.86 32.00
C LYS A 286 -41.27 -19.88 32.09
N LEU A 287 -41.19 -18.83 31.19
CA LEU A 287 -40.10 -17.86 31.18
C LEU A 287 -40.41 -16.60 31.99
N SER A 288 -41.67 -16.37 32.32
CA SER A 288 -42.12 -15.19 33.10
C SER A 288 -41.98 -15.31 34.62
N GLU A 289 -41.68 -16.52 35.15
CA GLU A 289 -41.48 -16.75 36.59
C GLU A 289 -40.03 -16.69 37.07
N GLN A 290 -39.04 -16.55 36.18
CA GLN A 290 -37.61 -16.52 36.56
C GLN A 290 -36.92 -15.16 36.48
N THR A 291 -37.63 -14.08 36.18
CA THR A 291 -37.04 -12.73 36.08
C THR A 291 -37.65 -11.74 37.07
N LYS A 292 -37.62 -12.09 38.33
CA LYS A 292 -37.84 -11.11 39.43
C LYS A 292 -36.73 -11.31 40.45
N ALA A 293 -35.62 -10.66 40.28
CA ALA A 293 -34.70 -10.17 41.30
C ALA A 293 -33.35 -9.76 40.70
N ILE A 294 -33.16 -8.51 40.37
CA ILE A 294 -31.87 -7.79 40.51
C ILE A 294 -32.21 -6.29 40.42
N PRO A 295 -31.72 -5.45 41.36
CA PRO A 295 -32.13 -4.05 41.46
C PRO A 295 -31.28 -3.14 40.52
N ASP A 296 -31.97 -2.07 40.21
CA ASP A 296 -31.58 -0.84 39.58
C ASP A 296 -30.31 -0.19 40.18
N GLU A 297 -29.28 0.02 39.38
CA GLU A 297 -28.26 1.02 39.63
C GLU A 297 -27.74 1.56 38.29
N THR A 298 -28.27 2.69 37.90
CA THR A 298 -27.58 3.60 36.96
C THR A 298 -26.50 4.36 37.71
N PRO A 299 -25.36 4.64 37.09
CA PRO A 299 -25.04 6.04 36.94
C PRO A 299 -24.39 6.43 35.61
N ASP A 300 -24.85 7.60 35.15
CA ASP A 300 -24.12 8.54 34.31
C ASP A 300 -22.60 8.42 34.30
N LYS A 301 -22.04 8.29 33.11
CA LYS A 301 -20.75 8.88 32.69
C LYS A 301 -20.44 8.55 31.23
N GLU A 302 -21.17 9.14 30.34
CA GLU A 302 -20.67 9.38 28.98
C GLU A 302 -20.33 10.87 28.86
N LYS A 303 -19.08 11.21 29.13
CA LYS A 303 -18.38 12.42 28.65
C LYS A 303 -16.98 12.43 29.21
N ALA A 304 -16.06 11.71 28.62
CA ALA A 304 -14.62 11.98 28.67
C ALA A 304 -13.80 10.84 28.05
N VAL A 305 -13.93 10.59 26.77
CA VAL A 305 -12.93 9.78 26.02
C VAL A 305 -12.79 10.36 24.63
N MET A 306 -12.12 11.49 24.54
CA MET A 306 -11.56 11.96 23.28
C MET A 306 -10.35 12.86 23.50
N GLU A 307 -9.37 12.33 24.24
CA GLU A 307 -8.07 13.03 24.34
C GLU A 307 -6.97 12.08 24.85
N ASN A 308 -6.75 10.94 24.20
CA ASN A 308 -5.51 10.20 24.40
C ASN A 308 -5.20 9.37 23.16
N LEU A 309 -4.66 10.03 22.14
CA LEU A 309 -3.84 9.33 21.15
C LEU A 309 -2.56 8.89 21.83
N PRO A 310 -2.18 7.62 21.74
CA PRO A 310 -0.91 7.16 22.31
C PRO A 310 0.23 7.86 21.58
N LEU A 311 0.93 8.69 22.30
CA LEU A 311 2.12 9.39 21.86
C LEU A 311 3.30 8.46 22.06
N THR A 312 3.92 8.07 20.99
CA THR A 312 5.10 7.24 21.02
C THR A 312 6.24 7.96 20.38
N GLY A 313 7.33 7.96 21.02
CA GLY A 313 8.34 8.58 20.34
C GLY A 313 9.62 8.87 21.03
N GLU A 314 10.66 8.94 20.38
CA GLU A 314 11.99 9.11 20.82
C GLU A 314 12.59 10.47 20.51
N GLN A 315 13.34 11.06 21.38
CA GLN A 315 13.91 12.34 21.16
C GLN A 315 15.41 12.31 21.11
N LEU A 316 15.91 12.75 20.03
CA LEU A 316 17.20 13.42 20.06
C LEU A 316 17.02 14.77 20.77
N THR A 317 17.67 14.96 21.88
CA THR A 317 17.76 16.26 22.53
C THR A 317 18.52 17.17 21.58
N LEU A 318 17.86 18.20 21.07
CA LEU A 318 18.44 19.19 20.15
C LEU A 318 19.68 19.92 20.70
N ARG A 319 20.05 19.67 21.95
CA ARG A 319 21.30 20.16 22.55
C ARG A 319 22.57 19.55 21.96
N GLU A 320 22.47 18.39 21.28
CA GLU A 320 23.60 17.69 20.66
C GLU A 320 23.79 17.95 19.18
N MET A 321 22.87 18.70 18.57
CA MET A 321 23.04 19.11 17.19
C MET A 321 23.96 20.35 17.12
N PRO A 322 25.07 20.30 16.37
CA PRO A 322 25.89 21.47 16.16
C PRO A 322 25.06 22.57 15.52
N GLU A 323 25.16 23.79 16.03
CA GLU A 323 24.59 24.98 15.42
C GLU A 323 25.07 25.06 13.96
N TYR A 324 24.20 24.78 13.01
CA TYR A 324 24.44 25.15 11.63
C TYR A 324 24.33 26.68 11.50
N GLY A 325 25.34 27.36 12.00
CA GLY A 325 25.64 28.74 11.68
C GLY A 325 26.10 28.80 10.22
N GLY A 326 25.14 28.84 9.31
CA GLY A 326 25.42 29.11 7.89
C GLY A 326 25.88 30.57 7.74
N GLN A 327 27.16 30.83 7.89
CA GLN A 327 27.78 32.03 7.34
C GLN A 327 27.80 31.88 5.83
N PHE A 328 26.84 32.51 5.17
CA PHE A 328 26.92 32.79 3.73
C PHE A 328 28.03 33.84 3.53
N LEU A 329 29.22 33.38 3.19
CA LEU A 329 30.25 34.24 2.61
C LEU A 329 29.82 34.52 1.17
N THR A 330 29.26 35.69 0.94
CA THR A 330 29.16 36.29 -0.37
C THR A 330 30.57 36.65 -0.85
N GLN A 331 31.16 35.83 -1.70
CA GLN A 331 32.32 36.24 -2.48
C GLN A 331 31.86 37.04 -3.68
N ASP A 332 31.98 38.35 -3.55
CA ASP A 332 32.01 39.27 -4.68
C ASP A 332 33.20 38.92 -5.62
N ARG A 333 32.90 38.37 -6.76
CA ARG A 333 33.85 38.32 -7.87
C ARG A 333 33.74 39.62 -8.62
N LYS A 334 34.62 40.59 -8.30
CA LYS A 334 35.00 41.65 -9.22
C LYS A 334 36.04 41.11 -10.20
N SER A 335 35.72 41.34 -11.47
CA SER A 335 36.48 41.16 -12.69
C SER A 335 37.90 41.72 -12.68
N VAL A 336 38.81 40.98 -13.26
CA VAL A 336 39.75 41.46 -14.31
C VAL A 336 39.78 40.40 -15.40
#